data_6d666bd4b12c6372ce70e02bcf1102a5
#
_entry.id   6d666bd4b12c6372ce70e02bcf1102a5
#
_cell.length_a   1.000
_cell.length_b   1.000
_cell.length_c   1.000
_cell.angle_alpha   90.00
_cell.angle_beta   90.00
_cell.angle_gamma   90.00
#
_symmetry.space_group_name_H-M   'P 1'
#
loop_
_entity.id
_entity.type
_entity.pdbx_description
1 polymer ?
#
loop_
_entity_poly.entity_id
_entity_poly.type
_entity_poly.pdbx_seq_one_letter_code
_entity_poly.pdbx_strand_id
1 'polypeptide(L)'
;RWPLPDQLASRLEGRVVGGLQRRGKYVLLPLDQGETMLLHLGMSGSIRIHKAQPPIGKHDHIVLTMGSGMANAAESWIVFNDPRRFGWLDLYRGEVHPMLVDMGPEPLGNSFSADHLVAALAGRKGPIKTALLDQALVAGIGNIYACEALFMAGLSPRRKAGTIRGGRADRLV
;
A
#
# COMPACT_ATOMS: atom_id res chain seq x y z
N ARG A 1 17.42 -0.02 -0.69
CA ARG A 1 16.74 1.04 0.07
C ARG A 1 16.21 2.07 -0.91
N TRP A 2 14.97 2.50 -0.73
CA TRP A 2 14.42 3.60 -1.49
C TRP A 2 14.93 4.92 -0.89
N PRO A 3 15.55 5.82 -1.66
CA PRO A 3 15.97 7.11 -1.13
C PRO A 3 14.74 7.96 -0.80
N LEU A 4 14.86 8.83 0.21
CA LEU A 4 13.85 9.85 0.42
C LEU A 4 13.91 10.89 -0.72
N PRO A 5 12.77 11.50 -1.08
CA PRO A 5 12.75 12.59 -2.04
C PRO A 5 13.67 13.73 -1.65
N ASP A 6 14.31 14.32 -2.64
CA ASP A 6 15.12 15.52 -2.42
C ASP A 6 14.27 16.64 -1.81
N GLN A 7 14.87 17.33 -0.86
CA GLN A 7 14.24 18.48 -0.17
C GLN A 7 12.89 18.13 0.49
N LEU A 8 12.70 16.88 0.95
CA LEU A 8 11.44 16.41 1.52
C LEU A 8 10.88 17.37 2.58
N ALA A 9 11.72 17.82 3.53
CA ALA A 9 11.28 18.70 4.61
C ALA A 9 10.70 20.03 4.06
N SER A 10 11.45 20.73 3.22
CA SER A 10 11.00 22.03 2.65
C SER A 10 9.80 21.88 1.71
N ARG A 11 9.64 20.72 1.06
CA ARG A 11 8.46 20.46 0.21
C ARG A 11 7.20 20.16 1.01
N LEU A 12 7.34 19.65 2.24
CA LEU A 12 6.20 19.33 3.12
C LEU A 12 5.86 20.47 4.09
N GLU A 13 6.83 21.35 4.39
CA GLU A 13 6.63 22.44 5.34
C GLU A 13 5.51 23.38 4.87
N GLY A 14 4.56 23.67 5.79
CA GLY A 14 3.41 24.53 5.53
C GLY A 14 2.35 23.94 4.60
N ARG A 15 2.46 22.66 4.20
CA ARG A 15 1.49 22.04 3.30
C ARG A 15 0.23 21.59 4.01
N VAL A 16 -0.87 21.68 3.29
CA VAL A 16 -2.18 21.19 3.74
C VAL A 16 -2.44 19.81 3.16
N VAL A 17 -2.75 18.85 4.03
CA VAL A 17 -3.18 17.52 3.63
C VAL A 17 -4.66 17.55 3.27
N GLY A 18 -4.98 17.32 2.00
CA GLY A 18 -6.35 17.35 1.48
C GLY A 18 -7.17 16.10 1.75
N GLY A 19 -6.54 15.02 2.20
CA GLY A 19 -7.24 13.77 2.50
C GLY A 19 -6.30 12.59 2.72
N LEU A 20 -6.90 11.43 2.96
CA LEU A 20 -6.21 10.16 3.12
C LEU A 20 -6.87 9.12 2.21
N GLN A 21 -6.07 8.48 1.37
CA GLN A 21 -6.52 7.44 0.46
C GLN A 21 -5.64 6.20 0.59
N ARG A 22 -6.15 5.05 0.18
CA ARG A 22 -5.39 3.80 0.11
C ARG A 22 -5.52 3.18 -1.28
N ARG A 23 -4.40 2.71 -1.81
CA ARG A 23 -4.37 1.88 -3.01
C ARG A 23 -3.47 0.67 -2.76
N GLY A 24 -4.04 -0.53 -2.75
CA GLY A 24 -3.31 -1.74 -2.37
C GLY A 24 -2.67 -1.59 -0.98
N LYS A 25 -1.35 -1.63 -0.92
CA LYS A 25 -0.53 -1.46 0.30
C LYS A 25 0.05 -0.05 0.45
N TYR A 26 -0.41 0.89 -0.37
CA TYR A 26 0.08 2.27 -0.37
C TYR A 26 -0.93 3.20 0.28
N VAL A 27 -0.41 4.13 1.05
CA VAL A 27 -1.15 5.26 1.61
C VAL A 27 -0.83 6.50 0.78
N LEU A 28 -1.86 7.21 0.36
CA LEU A 28 -1.75 8.43 -0.43
C LEU A 28 -2.31 9.59 0.38
N LEU A 29 -1.54 10.64 0.49
CA LEU A 29 -1.95 11.91 1.10
C LEU A 29 -1.80 13.01 0.05
N PRO A 30 -2.90 13.34 -0.66
CA PRO A 30 -2.91 14.49 -1.53
C PRO A 30 -2.63 15.77 -0.72
N LEU A 31 -1.71 16.58 -1.21
CA LEU A 31 -1.33 17.85 -0.63
C LEU A 31 -1.91 18.99 -1.49
N ASP A 32 -2.01 20.15 -0.89
CA ASP A 32 -2.24 21.38 -1.67
C ASP A 32 -1.14 21.56 -2.73
N GLN A 33 -1.37 22.39 -3.72
CA GLN A 33 -0.44 22.69 -4.84
C GLN A 33 -0.09 21.47 -5.73
N GLY A 34 -0.92 20.41 -5.72
CA GLY A 34 -0.88 19.32 -6.69
C GLY A 34 0.23 18.27 -6.49
N GLU A 35 0.82 18.20 -5.32
CA GLU A 35 1.68 17.07 -4.93
C GLU A 35 0.89 16.02 -4.14
N THR A 36 1.31 14.78 -4.23
CA THR A 36 0.78 13.69 -3.40
C THR A 36 1.94 12.98 -2.71
N MET A 37 1.83 12.84 -1.39
CA MET A 37 2.74 12.00 -0.62
C MET A 37 2.27 10.55 -0.70
N LEU A 38 3.14 9.66 -1.15
CA LEU A 38 2.92 8.23 -1.26
C LEU A 38 3.77 7.52 -0.22
N LEU A 39 3.16 6.65 0.57
CA LEU A 39 3.83 5.91 1.63
C LEU A 39 3.55 4.42 1.51
N HIS A 40 4.59 3.61 1.73
CA HIS A 40 4.50 2.15 1.83
C HIS A 40 5.20 1.68 3.11
N LEU A 41 4.52 0.89 3.93
CA LEU A 41 5.05 0.45 5.23
C LEU A 41 6.12 -0.64 5.13
N GLY A 42 6.28 -1.26 3.97
CA GLY A 42 7.17 -2.41 3.84
C GLY A 42 6.67 -3.61 4.63
N MET A 43 7.57 -4.25 5.37
CA MET A 43 7.24 -5.44 6.16
C MET A 43 7.14 -5.18 7.66
N SER A 44 7.79 -4.15 8.17
CA SER A 44 7.87 -3.83 9.61
C SER A 44 7.55 -2.38 9.92
N GLY A 45 7.26 -1.58 8.89
CA GLY A 45 6.91 -0.19 9.05
C GLY A 45 5.58 -0.01 9.77
N SER A 46 5.52 1.01 10.59
CA SER A 46 4.31 1.44 11.28
C SER A 46 4.23 2.95 11.34
N ILE A 47 3.01 3.47 11.36
CA ILE A 47 2.73 4.89 11.61
C ILE A 47 2.11 5.00 12.99
N ARG A 48 2.63 5.91 13.80
CA ARG A 48 2.10 6.25 15.13
C ARG A 48 1.74 7.72 15.16
N ILE A 49 0.63 8.02 15.80
CA ILE A 49 0.16 9.41 16.00
C ILE A 49 0.27 9.71 17.49
N HIS A 50 0.94 10.81 17.82
CA HIS A 50 1.16 11.27 19.17
C HIS A 50 0.55 12.66 19.35
N LYS A 51 -0.08 12.90 20.50
CA LYS A 51 -0.65 14.22 20.89
C LYS A 51 0.36 15.13 21.59
N ALA A 52 1.53 14.63 21.91
CA ALA A 52 2.67 15.36 22.43
C ALA A 52 3.92 14.91 21.70
N GLN A 53 4.95 15.76 21.63
CA GLN A 53 6.19 15.44 20.94
C GLN A 53 6.82 14.17 21.57
N PRO A 54 6.92 13.08 20.81
CA PRO A 54 7.49 11.85 21.33
C PRO A 54 9.02 11.91 21.36
N PRO A 55 9.70 11.16 22.24
CA PRO A 55 11.11 10.92 22.11
C PRO A 55 11.37 10.15 20.80
N ILE A 56 12.41 10.58 20.07
CA ILE A 56 12.78 9.93 18.80
C ILE A 56 13.56 8.64 19.08
N GLY A 57 13.00 7.52 18.61
CA GLY A 57 13.61 6.21 18.73
C GLY A 57 14.57 5.86 17.58
N LYS A 58 15.39 4.84 17.77
CA LYS A 58 16.41 4.38 16.81
C LYS A 58 15.86 4.08 15.41
N HIS A 59 14.60 3.69 15.31
CA HIS A 59 13.96 3.24 14.07
C HIS A 59 12.88 4.21 13.57
N ASP A 60 12.79 5.41 14.16
CA ASP A 60 11.93 6.50 13.72
C ASP A 60 12.67 7.26 12.61
N HIS A 61 12.20 7.11 11.38
CA HIS A 61 12.90 7.62 10.21
C HIS A 61 12.33 8.92 9.69
N ILE A 62 11.03 9.15 9.94
CA ILE A 62 10.33 10.38 9.54
C ILE A 62 9.42 10.79 10.68
N VAL A 63 9.48 12.06 11.02
CA VAL A 63 8.57 12.68 11.98
C VAL A 63 7.94 13.89 11.30
N LEU A 64 6.62 13.89 11.20
CA LEU A 64 5.85 15.00 10.67
C LEU A 64 5.11 15.67 11.82
N THR A 65 5.30 16.96 11.99
CA THR A 65 4.49 17.78 12.90
C THR A 65 3.28 18.28 12.15
N MET A 66 2.10 17.95 12.63
CA MET A 66 0.81 18.32 12.05
C MET A 66 0.14 19.38 12.92
N GLY A 67 -0.05 20.56 12.38
CA GLY A 67 -0.90 21.60 12.96
C GLY A 67 -2.27 21.62 12.29
N SER A 68 -3.25 22.21 12.94
CA SER A 68 -4.58 22.39 12.34
C SER A 68 -4.68 23.64 11.46
N GLY A 69 -3.61 24.43 11.32
CA GLY A 69 -3.64 25.73 10.67
C GLY A 69 -4.37 26.83 11.46
N MET A 70 -4.90 26.49 12.63
CA MET A 70 -5.55 27.47 13.52
C MET A 70 -4.62 27.85 14.68
N ALA A 71 -4.60 29.12 15.04
CA ALA A 71 -3.88 29.59 16.22
C ALA A 71 -4.40 28.87 17.48
N ASN A 72 -3.49 28.34 18.31
CA ASN A 72 -3.76 27.59 19.54
C ASN A 72 -4.39 26.20 19.38
N ALA A 73 -4.39 25.60 18.19
CA ALA A 73 -4.80 24.21 18.07
C ALA A 73 -3.67 23.25 18.47
N ALA A 74 -4.05 22.13 19.07
CA ALA A 74 -3.08 21.14 19.50
C ALA A 74 -2.35 20.53 18.29
N GLU A 75 -1.02 20.53 18.35
CA GLU A 75 -0.18 19.82 17.38
C GLU A 75 -0.29 18.31 17.57
N SER A 76 -0.04 17.58 16.50
CA SER A 76 0.09 16.13 16.52
C SER A 76 1.36 15.73 15.78
N TRP A 77 1.98 14.66 16.23
CA TRP A 77 3.20 14.13 15.61
C TRP A 77 2.90 12.79 14.97
N ILE A 78 3.21 12.68 13.69
CA ILE A 78 3.12 11.43 12.95
C ILE A 78 4.53 10.87 12.81
N VAL A 79 4.76 9.70 13.38
CA VAL A 79 6.07 9.04 13.38
C VAL A 79 6.02 7.81 12.50
N PHE A 80 6.86 7.77 11.48
CA PHE A 80 7.11 6.58 10.68
C PHE A 80 8.30 5.80 11.26
N ASN A 81 7.98 4.66 11.87
CA ASN A 81 8.95 3.74 12.44
C ASN A 81 9.09 2.51 11.54
N ASP A 82 10.32 2.13 11.16
CA ASP A 82 10.58 0.92 10.39
C ASP A 82 11.95 0.30 10.71
N PRO A 83 12.01 -0.70 11.60
CA PRO A 83 13.26 -1.36 11.99
C PRO A 83 14.04 -1.98 10.83
N ARG A 84 13.34 -2.48 9.81
CA ARG A 84 13.95 -3.18 8.67
C ARG A 84 14.27 -2.30 7.48
N ARG A 85 13.72 -1.08 7.46
CA ARG A 85 13.88 -0.09 6.37
C ARG A 85 13.46 -0.62 4.99
N PHE A 86 12.36 -1.36 4.93
CA PHE A 86 11.71 -1.82 3.70
C PHE A 86 10.54 -0.93 3.29
N GLY A 87 10.09 -0.10 4.21
CA GLY A 87 9.15 0.96 3.90
C GLY A 87 9.83 2.12 3.19
N TRP A 88 9.03 2.93 2.53
CA TRP A 88 9.51 4.11 1.82
C TRP A 88 8.42 5.16 1.67
N LEU A 89 8.84 6.36 1.34
CA LEU A 89 8.01 7.52 1.10
C LEU A 89 8.49 8.20 -0.17
N ASP A 90 7.54 8.69 -0.98
CA ASP A 90 7.82 9.52 -2.15
C ASP A 90 6.86 10.72 -2.21
N LEU A 91 7.24 11.75 -2.96
CA LEU A 91 6.43 12.90 -3.32
C LEU A 91 6.37 13.00 -4.84
N TYR A 92 5.18 12.97 -5.41
CA TYR A 92 5.00 13.04 -6.85
C TYR A 92 3.93 14.07 -7.25
N ARG A 93 4.04 14.52 -8.50
CA ARG A 93 3.03 15.33 -9.19
C ARG A 93 2.38 14.50 -10.28
N GLY A 94 1.13 14.78 -10.58
CA GLY A 94 0.34 14.06 -11.57
C GLY A 94 -0.76 13.21 -10.95
N GLU A 95 -1.57 12.58 -11.81
CA GLU A 95 -2.75 11.84 -11.37
C GLU A 95 -2.40 10.52 -10.69
N VAL A 96 -1.41 9.79 -11.22
CA VAL A 96 -1.06 8.46 -10.73
C VAL A 96 0.45 8.31 -10.64
N HIS A 97 0.93 7.78 -9.52
CA HIS A 97 2.35 7.42 -9.35
C HIS A 97 2.71 6.23 -10.26
N PRO A 98 3.90 6.19 -10.90
CA PRO A 98 4.30 5.10 -11.80
C PRO A 98 4.14 3.69 -11.21
N MET A 99 4.38 3.52 -9.92
CA MET A 99 4.20 2.22 -9.24
C MET A 99 2.74 1.80 -9.08
N LEU A 100 1.78 2.67 -9.31
CA LEU A 100 0.35 2.39 -9.15
C LEU A 100 -0.37 2.21 -10.49
N VAL A 101 0.27 2.55 -11.62
CA VAL A 101 -0.35 2.55 -12.96
C VAL A 101 -0.87 1.16 -13.33
N ASP A 102 -0.05 0.13 -13.15
CA ASP A 102 -0.37 -1.24 -13.55
C ASP A 102 -1.00 -2.08 -12.43
N MET A 103 -1.44 -1.46 -11.35
CA MET A 103 -2.07 -2.21 -10.25
C MET A 103 -3.43 -2.75 -10.65
N GLY A 104 -3.64 -4.04 -10.42
CA GLY A 104 -4.91 -4.73 -10.58
C GLY A 104 -6.01 -4.20 -9.64
N PRO A 105 -7.24 -4.73 -9.73
CA PRO A 105 -8.35 -4.32 -8.88
C PRO A 105 -8.09 -4.55 -7.39
N GLU A 106 -8.76 -3.77 -6.55
CA GLU A 106 -8.80 -4.03 -5.11
C GLU A 106 -9.56 -5.33 -4.83
N PRO A 107 -9.11 -6.18 -3.90
CA PRO A 107 -9.70 -7.49 -3.65
C PRO A 107 -11.14 -7.44 -3.11
N LEU A 108 -11.51 -6.34 -2.45
CA LEU A 108 -12.87 -6.13 -1.93
C LEU A 108 -13.71 -5.22 -2.84
N GLY A 109 -13.20 -4.88 -4.02
CA GLY A 109 -13.91 -4.06 -5.00
C GLY A 109 -14.68 -4.92 -6.00
N ASN A 110 -15.76 -4.36 -6.56
CA ASN A 110 -16.60 -5.06 -7.54
C ASN A 110 -15.87 -5.48 -8.83
N SER A 111 -14.71 -4.91 -9.11
CA SER A 111 -13.89 -5.25 -10.28
C SER A 111 -13.05 -6.52 -10.08
N PHE A 112 -12.90 -7.03 -8.85
CA PHE A 112 -12.25 -8.30 -8.58
C PHE A 112 -13.31 -9.40 -8.54
N SER A 113 -13.45 -10.13 -9.63
CA SER A 113 -14.43 -11.21 -9.81
C SER A 113 -13.75 -12.51 -10.22
N ALA A 114 -14.49 -13.63 -10.17
CA ALA A 114 -14.02 -14.92 -10.68
C ALA A 114 -13.64 -14.84 -12.17
N ASP A 115 -14.41 -14.12 -12.97
CA ASP A 115 -14.11 -13.92 -14.39
C ASP A 115 -12.83 -13.13 -14.60
N HIS A 116 -12.62 -12.02 -13.84
CA HIS A 116 -11.37 -11.28 -13.85
C HIS A 116 -10.20 -12.20 -13.48
N LEU A 117 -10.34 -12.98 -12.40
CA LEU A 117 -9.30 -13.88 -11.94
C LEU A 117 -8.95 -14.91 -13.00
N VAL A 118 -9.96 -15.55 -13.61
CA VAL A 118 -9.76 -16.55 -14.68
C VAL A 118 -9.04 -15.94 -15.88
N ALA A 119 -9.47 -14.76 -16.33
CA ALA A 119 -8.85 -14.04 -17.44
C ALA A 119 -7.39 -13.70 -17.16
N ALA A 120 -7.10 -13.12 -15.98
CA ALA A 120 -5.77 -12.74 -15.56
C ALA A 120 -4.81 -13.92 -15.33
N LEU A 121 -5.36 -15.10 -15.03
CA LEU A 121 -4.58 -16.33 -14.83
C LEU A 121 -4.42 -17.15 -16.12
N ALA A 122 -5.07 -16.80 -17.21
CA ALA A 122 -5.03 -17.54 -18.46
C ALA A 122 -3.59 -17.71 -18.94
N GLY A 123 -3.21 -18.96 -19.28
CA GLY A 123 -1.88 -19.28 -19.77
C GLY A 123 -0.74 -19.26 -18.73
N ARG A 124 -0.97 -18.79 -17.49
CA ARG A 124 0.07 -18.76 -16.46
C ARG A 124 0.44 -20.18 -16.02
N LYS A 125 1.72 -20.54 -16.17
CA LYS A 125 2.26 -21.89 -15.85
C LYS A 125 2.77 -21.99 -14.42
N GLY A 126 3.04 -20.88 -13.76
CA GLY A 126 3.56 -20.81 -12.40
C GLY A 126 2.52 -21.15 -11.32
N PRO A 127 2.95 -21.22 -10.04
CA PRO A 127 2.08 -21.49 -8.90
C PRO A 127 1.03 -20.40 -8.70
N ILE A 128 -0.18 -20.77 -8.29
CA ILE A 128 -1.26 -19.81 -7.99
C ILE A 128 -0.86 -18.83 -6.89
N LYS A 129 -0.15 -19.27 -5.87
CA LYS A 129 0.31 -18.38 -4.82
C LYS A 129 1.18 -17.24 -5.36
N THR A 130 2.12 -17.53 -6.24
CA THR A 130 2.97 -16.51 -6.87
C THR A 130 2.15 -15.55 -7.72
N ALA A 131 1.14 -16.05 -8.41
CA ALA A 131 0.25 -15.21 -9.20
C ALA A 131 -0.57 -14.24 -8.32
N LEU A 132 -1.07 -14.68 -7.16
CA LEU A 132 -1.80 -13.84 -6.20
C LEU A 132 -0.93 -12.76 -5.54
N LEU A 133 0.38 -12.92 -5.51
CA LEU A 133 1.31 -11.89 -5.01
C LEU A 133 1.62 -10.80 -6.04
N ASP A 134 1.27 -11.04 -7.30
CA ASP A 134 1.41 -10.08 -8.39
C ASP A 134 0.39 -8.94 -8.23
N GLN A 135 0.87 -7.75 -7.91
CA GLN A 135 0.01 -6.58 -7.68
C GLN A 135 -0.72 -6.10 -8.95
N ALA A 136 -0.28 -6.52 -10.12
CA ALA A 136 -0.98 -6.28 -11.38
C ALA A 136 -2.20 -7.21 -11.56
N LEU A 137 -2.23 -8.35 -10.88
CA LEU A 137 -3.38 -9.25 -10.90
C LEU A 137 -4.45 -8.79 -9.90
N VAL A 138 -4.04 -8.54 -8.68
CA VAL A 138 -4.90 -8.05 -7.59
C VAL A 138 -4.09 -7.20 -6.64
N ALA A 139 -4.58 -6.00 -6.34
CA ALA A 139 -3.89 -5.06 -5.47
C ALA A 139 -3.92 -5.51 -4.01
N GLY A 140 -2.86 -5.21 -3.27
CA GLY A 140 -2.86 -5.33 -1.82
C GLY A 140 -2.69 -6.74 -1.24
N ILE A 141 -2.85 -7.81 -2.02
CA ILE A 141 -2.63 -9.17 -1.54
C ILE A 141 -1.14 -9.40 -1.26
N GLY A 142 -0.85 -9.83 -0.05
CA GLY A 142 0.47 -10.23 0.39
C GLY A 142 0.52 -11.71 0.79
N ASN A 143 1.67 -12.13 1.30
CA ASN A 143 1.91 -13.53 1.63
C ASN A 143 0.87 -14.11 2.61
N ILE A 144 0.44 -13.34 3.60
CA ILE A 144 -0.54 -13.75 4.60
C ILE A 144 -1.88 -14.03 3.92
N TYR A 145 -2.46 -13.02 3.27
CA TYR A 145 -3.77 -13.17 2.63
C TYR A 145 -3.76 -14.16 1.47
N ALA A 146 -2.66 -14.26 0.70
CA ALA A 146 -2.56 -15.31 -0.33
C ALA A 146 -2.62 -16.73 0.27
N CYS A 147 -1.99 -16.95 1.42
CA CYS A 147 -2.05 -18.24 2.10
C CYS A 147 -3.44 -18.52 2.67
N GLU A 148 -4.04 -17.55 3.36
CA GLU A 148 -5.37 -17.67 3.97
C GLU A 148 -6.45 -17.94 2.91
N ALA A 149 -6.48 -17.14 1.84
CA ALA A 149 -7.43 -17.31 0.76
C ALA A 149 -7.31 -18.69 0.09
N LEU A 150 -6.09 -19.15 -0.18
CA LEU A 150 -5.86 -20.47 -0.74
C LEU A 150 -6.28 -21.59 0.21
N PHE A 151 -6.03 -21.43 1.50
CA PHE A 151 -6.46 -22.39 2.52
C PHE A 151 -7.99 -22.47 2.58
N MET A 152 -8.67 -21.34 2.67
CA MET A 152 -10.15 -21.27 2.71
C MET A 152 -10.77 -21.83 1.42
N ALA A 153 -10.16 -21.58 0.26
CA ALA A 153 -10.61 -22.12 -1.03
C ALA A 153 -10.30 -23.62 -1.21
N GLY A 154 -9.54 -24.25 -0.31
CA GLY A 154 -9.12 -25.64 -0.44
C GLY A 154 -8.16 -25.86 -1.62
N LEU A 155 -7.29 -24.90 -1.90
CA LEU A 155 -6.39 -24.92 -3.05
C LEU A 155 -4.92 -25.02 -2.62
N SER A 156 -4.20 -25.97 -3.21
CA SER A 156 -2.75 -26.04 -3.02
C SER A 156 -2.06 -24.79 -3.56
N PRO A 157 -1.16 -24.14 -2.81
CA PRO A 157 -0.41 -22.96 -3.25
C PRO A 157 0.49 -23.24 -4.46
N ARG A 158 0.85 -24.50 -4.69
CA ARG A 158 1.67 -24.94 -5.82
C ARG A 158 0.87 -25.28 -7.09
N ARG A 159 -0.47 -25.23 -7.02
CA ARG A 159 -1.33 -25.50 -8.19
C ARG A 159 -0.98 -24.52 -9.31
N LYS A 160 -0.94 -25.00 -10.57
CA LYS A 160 -0.75 -24.12 -11.74
C LYS A 160 -1.86 -23.06 -11.79
N ALA A 161 -1.49 -21.80 -11.86
CA ALA A 161 -2.41 -20.66 -11.84
C ALA A 161 -3.46 -20.75 -12.97
N GLY A 162 -3.06 -21.06 -14.20
CA GLY A 162 -3.97 -21.20 -15.34
C GLY A 162 -4.97 -22.37 -15.26
N THR A 163 -4.93 -23.19 -14.20
CA THR A 163 -5.93 -24.26 -13.95
C THR A 163 -7.04 -23.83 -13.00
N ILE A 164 -6.99 -22.59 -12.50
CA ILE A 164 -8.04 -22.01 -11.64
C ILE A 164 -9.19 -21.56 -12.54
N ARG A 165 -10.33 -22.28 -12.48
CA ARG A 165 -11.53 -22.02 -13.29
C ARG A 165 -12.77 -22.47 -12.54
N GLY A 166 -13.96 -21.93 -12.92
CA GLY A 166 -15.25 -22.28 -12.35
C GLY A 166 -15.24 -22.24 -10.83
N GLY A 167 -15.85 -23.17 -10.14
CA GLY A 167 -15.99 -23.17 -8.69
C GLY A 167 -14.69 -23.05 -7.88
N ARG A 168 -13.51 -23.21 -8.51
CA ARG A 168 -12.24 -22.89 -7.83
C ARG A 168 -11.97 -21.38 -7.84
N ALA A 169 -12.31 -20.71 -8.92
CA ALA A 169 -12.19 -19.25 -8.99
C ALA A 169 -13.22 -18.60 -8.06
N ASP A 170 -14.45 -19.11 -8.04
CA ASP A 170 -15.54 -18.59 -7.20
C ASP A 170 -15.22 -18.66 -5.70
N ARG A 171 -14.52 -19.72 -5.26
CA ARG A 171 -14.11 -19.85 -3.86
C ARG A 171 -12.88 -19.02 -3.48
N LEU A 172 -12.13 -18.55 -4.46
CA LEU A 172 -10.90 -17.78 -4.24
C LEU A 172 -11.12 -16.28 -4.27
N VAL A 173 -12.23 -15.84 -4.80
CA VAL A 173 -12.71 -14.44 -4.81
C VAL A 173 -13.67 -14.21 -3.65
#